data_c968c03406b6265563278bf400d614ed
#
_entry.id   c968c03406b6265563278bf400d614ed
#
_cell.length_a   1.000
_cell.length_b   1.000
_cell.length_c   1.000
_cell.angle_alpha   90.00
_cell.angle_beta   90.00
_cell.angle_gamma   90.00
#
_symmetry.space_group_name_H-M   'P 1'
#
loop_
_entity.id
_entity.type
_entity.pdbx_description
1 polymer ?
#
loop_
_entity_poly.entity_id
_entity_poly.type
_entity_poly.pdbx_seq_one_letter_code
_entity_poly.pdbx_strand_id
1 'polypeptide(L)'
;MPSVRIAVDRQYEIPLRDGYDYITDPERWPEYWPSLIRVAPGARWSAPGDVAGLTMKLLGRATELEMTLARIEPYRLVEYTSRQRGLPAARHERHFAETGAGFNYRIVIELEPRGGLRGLLDRLVVARAVERTATQTLDNLERQFSAR
;
A
#
# COMPACT_ATOMS: atom_id res chain seq x y z
N MET A 1 -8.04 22.74 -2.30
CA MET A 1 -7.98 21.77 -3.41
C MET A 1 -8.31 20.40 -2.89
N PRO A 2 -9.21 19.65 -3.55
CA PRO A 2 -9.53 18.30 -3.10
C PRO A 2 -8.32 17.39 -3.29
N SER A 3 -8.12 16.50 -2.32
CA SER A 3 -7.14 15.44 -2.42
C SER A 3 -7.54 14.47 -3.54
N VAL A 4 -6.56 13.77 -4.11
CA VAL A 4 -6.82 12.68 -5.06
C VAL A 4 -6.97 11.40 -4.28
N ARG A 5 -8.10 10.72 -4.47
CA ARG A 5 -8.38 9.46 -3.79
C ARG A 5 -8.46 8.34 -4.82
N ILE A 6 -7.75 7.26 -4.55
CA ILE A 6 -7.73 6.05 -5.36
C ILE A 6 -8.23 4.91 -4.49
N ALA A 7 -9.13 4.10 -5.01
CA ALA A 7 -9.62 2.92 -4.30
C ALA A 7 -9.71 1.75 -5.28
N VAL A 8 -9.11 0.63 -4.90
CA VAL A 8 -9.18 -0.63 -5.65
C VAL A 8 -9.40 -1.75 -4.67
N ASP A 9 -10.10 -2.81 -5.10
CA ASP A 9 -10.33 -3.96 -4.23
C ASP A 9 -10.34 -5.26 -5.02
N ARG A 10 -10.19 -6.37 -4.29
CA ARG A 10 -10.25 -7.71 -4.86
C ARG A 10 -10.64 -8.72 -3.80
N GLN A 11 -11.41 -9.72 -4.22
CA GLN A 11 -11.72 -10.87 -3.38
C GLN A 11 -10.68 -11.97 -3.55
N TYR A 12 -10.30 -12.58 -2.43
CA TYR A 12 -9.40 -13.73 -2.42
C TYR A 12 -10.08 -14.90 -1.73
N GLU A 13 -9.89 -16.10 -2.28
CA GLU A 13 -10.50 -17.32 -1.78
C GLU A 13 -9.57 -18.08 -0.82
N ILE A 14 -9.02 -17.36 0.15
CA ILE A 14 -8.27 -17.95 1.27
C ILE A 14 -8.81 -17.36 2.56
N PRO A 15 -8.59 -18.00 3.72
CA PRO A 15 -9.05 -17.46 5.00
C PRO A 15 -8.50 -16.07 5.27
N LEU A 16 -9.35 -15.20 5.81
CA LEU A 16 -8.98 -13.83 6.16
C LEU A 16 -7.71 -13.79 7.02
N ARG A 17 -7.62 -14.67 8.00
CA ARG A 17 -6.47 -14.72 8.91
C ARG A 17 -5.16 -14.93 8.14
N ASP A 18 -5.15 -15.88 7.22
CA ASP A 18 -3.95 -16.19 6.44
C ASP A 18 -3.57 -15.02 5.52
N GLY A 19 -4.56 -14.42 4.87
CA GLY A 19 -4.33 -13.26 4.01
C GLY A 19 -3.84 -12.05 4.78
N TYR A 20 -4.47 -11.73 5.89
CA TYR A 20 -4.10 -10.60 6.72
C TYR A 20 -2.67 -10.77 7.28
N ASP A 21 -2.37 -11.92 7.84
CA ASP A 21 -1.05 -12.17 8.43
C ASP A 21 0.05 -12.07 7.36
N TYR A 22 -0.20 -12.55 6.16
CA TYR A 22 0.73 -12.42 5.03
C TYR A 22 0.90 -10.97 4.59
N ILE A 23 -0.19 -10.26 4.35
CA ILE A 23 -0.19 -8.89 3.81
C ILE A 23 0.47 -7.90 4.78
N THR A 24 0.30 -8.09 6.08
CA THR A 24 0.80 -7.17 7.09
C THR A 24 2.19 -7.50 7.63
N ASP A 25 2.82 -8.55 7.13
CA ASP A 25 4.17 -8.94 7.54
C ASP A 25 5.22 -8.23 6.67
N PRO A 26 6.01 -7.31 7.24
CA PRO A 26 7.04 -6.59 6.48
C PRO A 26 8.04 -7.49 5.77
N GLU A 27 8.33 -8.67 6.32
CA GLU A 27 9.25 -9.62 5.69
C GLU A 27 8.69 -10.20 4.38
N ARG A 28 7.38 -10.16 4.21
CA ARG A 28 6.69 -10.65 3.02
C ARG A 28 6.47 -9.59 1.96
N TRP A 29 6.59 -8.31 2.30
CA TRP A 29 6.32 -7.23 1.36
C TRP A 29 7.10 -7.32 0.04
N PRO A 30 8.40 -7.67 0.04
CA PRO A 30 9.13 -7.83 -1.23
C PRO A 30 8.56 -8.91 -2.16
N GLU A 31 7.79 -9.84 -1.64
CA GLU A 31 7.22 -10.92 -2.43
C GLU A 31 6.06 -10.46 -3.32
N TYR A 32 5.41 -9.35 -2.98
CA TYR A 32 4.23 -8.90 -3.73
C TYR A 32 4.18 -7.40 -4.06
N TRP A 33 4.93 -6.55 -3.38
CA TRP A 33 4.92 -5.10 -3.69
C TRP A 33 5.71 -4.81 -4.95
N PRO A 34 5.07 -4.20 -5.98
CA PRO A 34 5.78 -3.80 -7.19
C PRO A 34 6.90 -2.81 -6.86
N SER A 35 8.05 -3.00 -7.48
CA SER A 35 9.20 -2.09 -7.37
C SER A 35 9.83 -2.00 -5.97
N LEU A 36 9.40 -2.80 -5.02
CA LEU A 36 10.05 -2.83 -3.72
C LEU A 36 11.36 -3.62 -3.80
N ILE A 37 12.47 -2.96 -3.46
CA ILE A 37 13.79 -3.58 -3.47
C ILE A 37 14.06 -4.27 -2.13
N ARG A 38 13.80 -3.55 -1.03
CA ARG A 38 14.03 -4.11 0.31
C ARG A 38 13.28 -3.31 1.37
N VAL A 39 13.09 -3.95 2.51
CA VAL A 39 12.59 -3.34 3.74
C VAL A 39 13.80 -3.17 4.67
N ALA A 40 13.93 -2.00 5.29
CA ALA A 40 15.02 -1.73 6.22
C ALA A 40 14.95 -2.71 7.41
N PRO A 41 16.11 -3.19 7.92
CA PRO A 41 16.12 -4.08 9.07
C PRO A 41 15.45 -3.46 10.28
N GLY A 42 14.74 -4.28 11.07
CA GLY A 42 14.08 -3.84 12.29
C GLY A 42 12.75 -3.12 12.07
N ALA A 43 12.17 -3.22 10.88
CA ALA A 43 10.86 -2.68 10.63
C ALA A 43 9.82 -3.29 11.57
N ARG A 44 9.02 -2.44 12.21
CA ARG A 44 7.91 -2.86 13.08
C ARG A 44 6.61 -2.38 12.46
N TRP A 45 5.58 -3.21 12.51
CA TRP A 45 4.30 -2.91 11.90
C TRP A 45 3.17 -3.55 12.70
N SER A 46 3.08 -3.22 13.99
CA SER A 46 2.09 -3.83 14.88
C SER A 46 1.37 -2.84 15.78
N ALA A 47 1.90 -1.64 15.96
CA ALA A 47 1.31 -0.63 16.84
C ALA A 47 1.40 0.75 16.22
N PRO A 48 0.42 1.65 16.52
CA PRO A 48 0.51 3.04 16.05
C PRO A 48 1.83 3.68 16.44
N GLY A 49 2.43 4.40 15.49
CA GLY A 49 3.76 5.00 15.65
C GLY A 49 4.89 4.16 15.11
N ASP A 50 4.65 2.89 14.81
CA ASP A 50 5.66 2.05 14.19
C ASP A 50 6.06 2.60 12.81
N VAL A 51 7.35 2.53 12.50
CA VAL A 51 7.91 3.05 11.26
C VAL A 51 8.57 1.93 10.48
N ALA A 52 8.30 1.90 9.19
CA ALA A 52 8.97 1.00 8.25
C ALA A 52 9.65 1.83 7.16
N GLY A 53 10.95 1.65 7.00
CA GLY A 53 11.71 2.24 5.90
C GLY A 53 11.78 1.26 4.74
N LEU A 54 11.51 1.74 3.54
CA LEU A 54 11.54 0.93 2.33
C LEU A 54 12.46 1.55 1.29
N THR A 55 13.09 0.71 0.48
CA THR A 55 13.79 1.15 -0.71
C THR A 55 13.00 0.68 -1.93
N MET A 56 12.53 1.64 -2.71
CA MET A 56 11.71 1.41 -3.89
C MET A 56 12.49 1.75 -5.16
N LYS A 57 12.16 1.12 -6.26
CA LYS A 57 12.69 1.51 -7.57
C LYS A 57 11.64 2.34 -8.30
N LEU A 58 11.96 3.60 -8.55
CA LEU A 58 11.12 4.52 -9.30
C LEU A 58 11.90 5.11 -10.47
N LEU A 59 11.35 4.97 -11.68
CA LEU A 59 11.98 5.49 -12.90
C LEU A 59 13.45 5.09 -13.03
N GLY A 60 13.76 3.83 -12.68
CA GLY A 60 15.10 3.29 -12.75
C GLY A 60 16.03 3.69 -11.60
N ARG A 61 15.54 4.43 -10.62
CA ARG A 61 16.34 4.89 -9.47
C ARG A 61 15.82 4.31 -8.16
N ALA A 62 16.76 3.97 -7.27
CA ALA A 62 16.41 3.59 -5.91
C ALA A 62 15.99 4.83 -5.12
N THR A 63 14.87 4.77 -4.43
CA THR A 63 14.29 5.86 -3.66
C THR A 63 13.86 5.35 -2.29
N GLU A 64 14.13 6.15 -1.26
CA GLU A 64 13.72 5.81 0.09
C GLU A 64 12.28 6.25 0.35
N LEU A 65 11.50 5.36 0.95
CA LEU A 65 10.13 5.61 1.37
C LEU A 65 10.02 5.32 2.87
N GLU A 66 9.43 6.23 3.62
CA GLU A 66 9.16 6.01 5.03
C GLU A 66 7.66 5.88 5.24
N MET A 67 7.25 4.82 5.95
CA MET A 67 5.85 4.61 6.31
C MET A 67 5.70 4.63 7.82
N THR A 68 4.66 5.31 8.29
CA THR A 68 4.33 5.40 9.71
C THR A 68 2.94 4.86 9.94
N LEU A 69 2.83 3.84 10.77
CA LEU A 69 1.55 3.23 11.12
C LEU A 69 0.74 4.19 11.98
N ALA A 70 -0.46 4.53 11.53
CA ALA A 70 -1.34 5.47 12.22
C ALA A 70 -2.41 4.76 13.05
N ARG A 71 -2.98 3.68 12.52
CA ARG A 71 -4.04 2.94 13.17
C ARG A 71 -4.03 1.49 12.71
N ILE A 72 -4.30 0.57 13.62
CA ILE A 72 -4.45 -0.83 13.29
C ILE A 72 -5.60 -1.44 14.10
N GLU A 73 -6.50 -2.09 13.39
CA GLU A 73 -7.54 -2.93 13.96
C GLU A 73 -7.34 -4.32 13.35
N PRO A 74 -6.78 -5.27 14.10
CA PRO A 74 -6.40 -6.57 13.54
C PRO A 74 -7.53 -7.22 12.75
N TYR A 75 -7.17 -7.75 11.58
CA TYR A 75 -8.07 -8.45 10.65
C TYR A 75 -9.15 -7.55 10.03
N ARG A 76 -9.07 -6.24 10.18
CA ARG A 76 -10.07 -5.32 9.67
C ARG A 76 -9.49 -4.10 8.96
N LEU A 77 -8.54 -3.39 9.60
CA LEU A 77 -8.09 -2.09 9.09
C LEU A 77 -6.63 -1.84 9.45
N VAL A 78 -5.88 -1.33 8.48
CA VAL A 78 -4.54 -0.79 8.69
C VAL A 78 -4.50 0.57 8.00
N GLU A 79 -4.20 1.63 8.76
CA GLU A 79 -4.00 2.98 8.24
C GLU A 79 -2.57 3.42 8.48
N TYR A 80 -1.95 4.00 7.45
CA TYR A 80 -0.60 4.51 7.57
C TYR A 80 -0.38 5.69 6.64
N THR A 81 0.68 6.44 6.89
CA THR A 81 1.12 7.53 6.02
C THR A 81 2.46 7.14 5.38
N SER A 82 2.70 7.61 4.17
CA SER A 82 3.98 7.40 3.51
C SER A 82 4.56 8.74 3.07
N ARG A 83 5.88 8.85 3.19
CA ARG A 83 6.62 10.02 2.75
C ARG A 83 7.78 9.56 1.87
N GLN A 84 7.87 10.19 0.71
CA GLN A 84 8.93 9.93 -0.24
C GLN A 84 9.44 11.27 -0.75
N ARG A 85 10.75 11.43 -0.78
CA ARG A 85 11.36 12.69 -1.22
C ARG A 85 10.93 13.05 -2.63
N GLY A 86 10.45 14.27 -2.81
CA GLY A 86 10.02 14.78 -4.10
C GLY A 86 8.58 14.42 -4.49
N LEU A 87 7.87 13.67 -3.64
CA LEU A 87 6.47 13.32 -3.87
C LEU A 87 5.57 13.83 -2.75
N PRO A 88 4.27 14.05 -3.03
CA PRO A 88 3.33 14.39 -1.98
C PRO A 88 3.25 13.28 -0.94
N ALA A 89 3.01 13.65 0.31
CA ALA A 89 2.70 12.67 1.34
C ALA A 89 1.40 11.95 0.96
N ALA A 90 1.31 10.67 1.30
CA ALA A 90 0.14 9.87 1.00
C ALA A 90 -0.41 9.24 2.27
N ARG A 91 -1.74 9.15 2.34
CA ARG A 91 -2.45 8.40 3.38
C ARG A 91 -2.97 7.12 2.76
N HIS A 92 -2.79 6.02 3.49
CA HIS A 92 -3.18 4.70 3.02
C HIS A 92 -4.12 4.06 4.00
N GLU A 93 -5.16 3.42 3.48
CA GLU A 93 -6.03 2.56 4.26
C GLU A 93 -6.06 1.20 3.58
N ARG A 94 -5.98 0.16 4.38
CA ARG A 94 -6.12 -1.22 3.94
C ARG A 94 -7.29 -1.82 4.70
N HIS A 95 -8.34 -2.17 3.98
CA HIS A 95 -9.55 -2.72 4.58
C HIS A 95 -9.67 -4.21 4.28
N PHE A 96 -9.97 -4.97 5.30
CA PHE A 96 -10.16 -6.42 5.21
C PHE A 96 -11.58 -6.74 5.67
N ALA A 97 -12.32 -7.47 4.85
CA ALA A 97 -13.69 -7.86 5.17
C ALA A 97 -13.89 -9.33 4.83
N GLU A 98 -14.29 -10.13 5.82
CA GLU A 98 -14.54 -11.53 5.59
C GLU A 98 -15.72 -11.72 4.65
N THR A 99 -15.62 -12.71 3.74
CA THR A 99 -16.68 -13.11 2.84
C THR A 99 -16.95 -14.61 3.01
N GLY A 100 -17.99 -15.12 2.39
CA GLY A 100 -18.32 -16.54 2.49
C GLY A 100 -17.25 -17.48 1.96
N ALA A 101 -16.43 -17.03 1.00
CA ALA A 101 -15.38 -17.83 0.37
C ALA A 101 -13.98 -17.45 0.79
N GLY A 102 -13.80 -16.34 1.51
CA GLY A 102 -12.49 -15.85 1.90
C GLY A 102 -12.57 -14.44 2.45
N PHE A 103 -11.97 -13.46 1.77
CA PHE A 103 -12.04 -12.07 2.21
C PHE A 103 -11.95 -11.11 1.02
N ASN A 104 -12.46 -9.89 1.24
CA ASN A 104 -12.25 -8.79 0.33
C ASN A 104 -11.16 -7.88 0.87
N TYR A 105 -10.20 -7.52 0.04
CA TYR A 105 -9.10 -6.62 0.38
C TYR A 105 -9.23 -5.35 -0.43
N ARG A 106 -9.36 -4.21 0.26
CA ARG A 106 -9.50 -2.91 -0.37
C ARG A 106 -8.34 -2.00 -0.01
N ILE A 107 -7.75 -1.42 -1.03
CA ILE A 107 -6.66 -0.45 -0.93
C ILE A 107 -7.22 0.93 -1.22
N VAL A 108 -7.08 1.86 -0.28
CA VAL A 108 -7.46 3.26 -0.46
C VAL A 108 -6.22 4.12 -0.26
N ILE A 109 -5.93 5.01 -1.21
CA ILE A 109 -4.78 5.89 -1.16
C ILE A 109 -5.26 7.32 -1.42
N GLU A 110 -4.93 8.24 -0.51
CA GLU A 110 -5.18 9.67 -0.67
C GLU A 110 -3.85 10.39 -0.81
N LEU A 111 -3.73 11.14 -1.90
CA LEU A 111 -2.55 11.95 -2.19
C LEU A 111 -2.86 13.39 -1.84
N GLU A 112 -1.93 14.06 -1.14
CA GLU A 112 -2.06 15.47 -0.82
C GLU A 112 -2.00 16.30 -2.11
N PRO A 113 -2.84 17.36 -2.22
CA PRO A 113 -2.83 18.20 -3.39
C PRO A 113 -1.57 19.08 -3.44
N ARG A 114 -0.98 19.19 -4.63
CA ARG A 114 0.00 20.24 -4.93
C ARG A 114 -0.71 21.41 -5.58
N GLY A 115 -0.36 22.63 -5.23
CA GLY A 115 -1.00 23.83 -5.77
C GLY A 115 -0.67 24.10 -7.23
N GLY A 116 -1.57 24.77 -7.96
CA GLY A 116 -1.39 25.31 -9.30
C GLY A 116 -1.75 24.35 -10.44
N LEU A 117 -1.64 24.87 -11.69
CA LEU A 117 -1.96 24.11 -12.91
C LEU A 117 -1.03 22.93 -13.14
N ARG A 118 0.26 23.08 -12.79
CA ARG A 118 1.22 21.97 -12.80
C ARG A 118 0.79 20.87 -11.85
N GLY A 119 0.23 21.25 -10.70
CA GLY A 119 -0.29 20.29 -9.73
C GLY A 119 -1.44 19.45 -10.25
N LEU A 120 -2.27 19.98 -11.17
CA LEU A 120 -3.40 19.23 -11.73
C LEU A 120 -2.92 18.11 -12.66
N LEU A 121 -1.99 18.42 -13.59
CA LEU A 121 -1.43 17.43 -14.50
C LEU A 121 -0.61 16.39 -13.74
N ASP A 122 0.23 16.84 -12.80
CA ASP A 122 1.01 15.94 -11.96
C ASP A 122 0.12 15.01 -11.14
N ARG A 123 -1.01 15.51 -10.64
CA ARG A 123 -1.98 14.68 -9.89
C ARG A 123 -2.57 13.58 -10.76
N LEU A 124 -2.95 13.90 -12.00
CA LEU A 124 -3.54 12.89 -12.90
C LEU A 124 -2.52 11.80 -13.26
N VAL A 125 -1.28 12.19 -13.55
CA VAL A 125 -0.20 11.25 -13.89
C VAL A 125 0.14 10.40 -12.68
N VAL A 126 0.32 11.01 -11.52
CA VAL A 126 0.64 10.31 -10.28
C VAL A 126 -0.51 9.40 -9.87
N ALA A 127 -1.75 9.87 -9.97
CA ALA A 127 -2.93 9.07 -9.63
C ALA A 127 -3.02 7.80 -10.47
N ARG A 128 -2.79 7.92 -11.78
CA ARG A 128 -2.79 6.75 -12.68
C ARG A 128 -1.66 5.78 -12.37
N ALA A 129 -0.48 6.29 -12.06
CA ALA A 129 0.67 5.46 -11.69
C ALA A 129 0.40 4.73 -10.38
N VAL A 130 -0.16 5.41 -9.39
CA VAL A 130 -0.50 4.82 -8.09
C VAL A 130 -1.60 3.78 -8.24
N GLU A 131 -2.64 4.07 -9.03
CA GLU A 131 -3.71 3.10 -9.29
C GLU A 131 -3.17 1.84 -9.97
N ARG A 132 -2.29 2.02 -10.96
CA ARG A 132 -1.65 0.89 -11.64
C ARG A 132 -0.82 0.06 -10.68
N THR A 133 -0.06 0.69 -9.80
CA THR A 133 0.74 0.02 -8.78
C THR A 133 -0.15 -0.74 -7.79
N ALA A 134 -1.24 -0.12 -7.35
CA ALA A 134 -2.20 -0.78 -6.45
C ALA A 134 -2.85 -2.00 -7.11
N THR A 135 -3.24 -1.89 -8.38
CA THR A 135 -3.79 -3.02 -9.13
C THR A 135 -2.76 -4.12 -9.30
N GLN A 136 -1.51 -3.76 -9.59
CA GLN A 136 -0.43 -4.73 -9.71
C GLN A 136 -0.16 -5.44 -8.38
N THR A 137 -0.30 -4.72 -7.26
CA THR A 137 -0.21 -5.31 -5.93
C THR A 137 -1.27 -6.40 -5.74
N LEU A 138 -2.51 -6.10 -6.13
CA LEU A 138 -3.60 -7.08 -6.04
C LEU A 138 -3.34 -8.30 -6.93
N ASP A 139 -2.83 -8.10 -8.13
CA ASP A 139 -2.47 -9.19 -9.05
C ASP A 139 -1.36 -10.07 -8.46
N ASN A 140 -0.34 -9.44 -7.89
CA ASN A 140 0.78 -10.16 -7.26
C ASN A 140 0.32 -10.99 -6.06
N LEU A 141 -0.56 -10.43 -5.23
CA LEU A 141 -1.16 -11.15 -4.11
C LEU A 141 -1.97 -12.36 -4.58
N GLU A 142 -2.74 -12.20 -5.66
CA GLU A 142 -3.50 -13.30 -6.23
C GLU A 142 -2.59 -14.46 -6.64
N ARG A 143 -1.47 -14.15 -7.28
CA ARG A 143 -0.47 -15.17 -7.65
C ARG A 143 0.12 -15.86 -6.42
N GLN A 144 0.46 -15.10 -5.38
CA GLN A 144 1.00 -15.66 -4.15
C GLN A 144 0.01 -16.57 -3.45
N PHE A 145 -1.25 -16.16 -3.38
CA PHE A 145 -2.30 -16.95 -2.73
C PHE A 145 -2.68 -18.19 -3.53
N SER A 146 -2.61 -18.14 -4.85
CA SER A 146 -2.89 -19.28 -5.71
C SER A 146 -1.79 -20.33 -5.70
N ALA A 147 -0.56 -19.96 -5.32
CA ALA A 147 0.58 -20.87 -5.24
C ALA A 147 0.64 -21.63 -3.91
N ARG A 148 -0.25 -21.34 -2.96
CA ARG A 148 -0.27 -21.95 -1.63
C ARG A 148 -1.25 -23.10 -1.51
#